data_d05733f1a9398b8b198b5e58d715310f
#
_entry.id   d05733f1a9398b8b198b5e58d715310f
#
_cell.length_a   1.000
_cell.length_b   1.000
_cell.length_c   1.000
_cell.angle_alpha   90.00
_cell.angle_beta   90.00
_cell.angle_gamma   90.00
#
_symmetry.space_group_name_H-M   'P 1'
#
loop_
_entity.id
_entity.type
_entity.pdbx_description
1 polymer ?
#
loop_
_entity_poly.entity_id
_entity_poly.type
_entity_poly.pdbx_seq_one_letter_code
_entity_poly.pdbx_strand_id
1 'polypeptide(L)'
;DKMKSKKSKLAQTIYGKEVIKRVVNSVKKAGIEEVGVVVGENKEEIESILKDEVKYIYQEQCLGTGHAIMQAIPYLEEKSGRVLILNGNIPLITEQTIQKIVDKSIKEDEVATILTGIISEPKGYGRVIRKENKIYEVIEETDLEEVQKGILEVNAGVYCFKINELLEILGKLQKSSMGLYYITDVIKMMNTKGLKTGGVLVE
;
A
#
# COMPACT_ATOMS: atom_id res chain seq x y z
N ASP A 1 8.13 6.44 17.20
CA ASP A 1 8.45 5.64 18.40
C ASP A 1 9.02 4.29 17.98
N LYS A 2 10.32 4.09 18.22
CA LYS A 2 10.96 2.78 18.02
C LYS A 2 10.46 1.84 19.13
N MET A 3 9.67 0.84 18.77
CA MET A 3 9.34 -0.23 19.69
C MET A 3 10.64 -0.85 20.21
N LYS A 4 10.77 -0.98 21.54
CA LYS A 4 11.96 -1.55 22.23
C LYS A 4 12.01 -3.08 22.08
N SER A 5 11.87 -3.60 20.87
CA SER A 5 11.90 -5.02 20.55
C SER A 5 13.00 -5.31 19.54
N LYS A 6 13.69 -6.44 19.70
CA LYS A 6 14.64 -6.95 18.69
C LYS A 6 13.93 -7.50 17.45
N LYS A 7 12.63 -7.84 17.57
CA LYS A 7 11.81 -8.32 16.45
C LYS A 7 11.28 -7.16 15.62
N SER A 8 11.19 -7.33 14.30
CA SER A 8 10.53 -6.38 13.40
C SER A 8 9.05 -6.21 13.78
N LYS A 9 8.46 -5.07 13.42
CA LYS A 9 7.01 -4.83 13.64
C LYS A 9 6.15 -5.90 12.98
N LEU A 10 6.58 -6.46 11.86
CA LEU A 10 5.87 -7.47 11.09
C LEU A 10 5.86 -8.84 11.77
N ALA A 11 6.91 -9.15 12.54
CA ALA A 11 7.05 -10.39 13.29
C ALA A 11 6.50 -10.33 14.72
N GLN A 12 5.99 -9.16 15.16
CA GLN A 12 5.27 -9.06 16.42
C GLN A 12 3.99 -9.89 16.37
N THR A 13 3.61 -10.45 17.54
CA THR A 13 2.38 -11.25 17.65
C THR A 13 1.23 -10.43 18.21
N ILE A 14 0.07 -10.56 17.60
CA ILE A 14 -1.20 -10.04 18.10
C ILE A 14 -2.15 -11.24 18.27
N TYR A 15 -2.60 -11.48 19.49
CA TYR A 15 -3.41 -12.66 19.83
C TYR A 15 -2.78 -13.97 19.31
N GLY A 16 -1.49 -14.17 19.61
CA GLY A 16 -0.76 -15.41 19.30
C GLY A 16 -0.40 -15.63 17.82
N LYS A 17 -0.61 -14.63 16.93
CA LYS A 17 -0.28 -14.73 15.51
C LYS A 17 0.46 -13.50 15.03
N GLU A 18 1.51 -13.70 14.24
CA GLU A 18 2.36 -12.62 13.73
C GLU A 18 1.56 -11.68 12.82
N VAL A 19 1.89 -10.38 12.90
CA VAL A 19 1.27 -9.30 12.13
C VAL A 19 1.23 -9.63 10.65
N ILE A 20 2.38 -9.96 10.05
CA ILE A 20 2.48 -10.27 8.62
C ILE A 20 1.64 -11.51 8.24
N LYS A 21 1.61 -12.53 9.10
CA LYS A 21 0.81 -13.73 8.87
C LYS A 21 -0.69 -13.45 8.87
N ARG A 22 -1.14 -12.50 9.71
CA ARG A 22 -2.54 -12.05 9.70
C ARG A 22 -2.90 -11.39 8.39
N VAL A 23 -2.06 -10.48 7.92
CA VAL A 23 -2.26 -9.76 6.65
C VAL A 23 -2.34 -10.75 5.48
N VAL A 24 -1.35 -11.65 5.35
CA VAL A 24 -1.35 -12.67 4.28
C VAL A 24 -2.60 -13.55 4.33
N ASN A 25 -3.02 -13.96 5.54
CA ASN A 25 -4.24 -14.75 5.68
C ASN A 25 -5.50 -14.02 5.24
N SER A 26 -5.64 -12.72 5.57
CA SER A 26 -6.79 -11.91 5.13
C SER A 26 -6.82 -11.77 3.61
N VAL A 27 -5.65 -11.60 2.97
CA VAL A 27 -5.52 -11.54 1.51
C VAL A 27 -5.95 -12.87 0.87
N LYS A 28 -5.44 -14.00 1.37
CA LYS A 28 -5.82 -15.33 0.86
C LYS A 28 -7.32 -15.65 1.07
N LYS A 29 -7.88 -15.29 2.21
CA LYS A 29 -9.31 -15.44 2.48
C LYS A 29 -10.18 -14.57 1.56
N ALA A 30 -9.68 -13.44 1.09
CA ALA A 30 -10.35 -12.61 0.09
C ALA A 30 -10.31 -13.21 -1.33
N GLY A 31 -9.73 -14.41 -1.52
CA GLY A 31 -9.65 -15.12 -2.80
C GLY A 31 -8.43 -14.76 -3.64
N ILE A 32 -7.43 -14.08 -3.07
CA ILE A 32 -6.18 -13.75 -3.76
C ILE A 32 -5.14 -14.80 -3.40
N GLU A 33 -4.85 -15.69 -4.35
CA GLU A 33 -3.95 -16.84 -4.12
C GLU A 33 -2.49 -16.49 -4.31
N GLU A 34 -2.18 -15.68 -5.32
CA GLU A 34 -0.80 -15.27 -5.62
C GLU A 34 -0.41 -14.07 -4.76
N VAL A 35 0.50 -14.28 -3.83
CA VAL A 35 0.98 -13.25 -2.90
C VAL A 35 2.49 -13.10 -3.01
N GLY A 36 2.93 -11.88 -3.36
CA GLY A 36 4.33 -11.45 -3.26
C GLY A 36 4.56 -10.64 -1.99
N VAL A 37 5.64 -10.90 -1.28
CA VAL A 37 6.02 -10.14 -0.09
C VAL A 37 7.39 -9.50 -0.33
N VAL A 38 7.42 -8.17 -0.33
CA VAL A 38 8.69 -7.43 -0.42
C VAL A 38 9.35 -7.43 0.96
N VAL A 39 10.58 -7.92 1.01
CA VAL A 39 11.38 -8.05 2.23
C VAL A 39 12.71 -7.32 2.10
N GLY A 40 13.21 -6.76 3.18
CA GLY A 40 14.52 -6.12 3.28
C GLY A 40 15.41 -6.81 4.31
N GLU A 41 16.00 -6.04 5.20
CA GLU A 41 16.89 -6.53 6.27
C GLU A 41 16.25 -7.60 7.18
N ASN A 42 14.92 -7.63 7.28
CA ASN A 42 14.17 -8.61 8.07
C ASN A 42 13.78 -9.87 7.29
N LYS A 43 14.41 -10.14 6.15
CA LYS A 43 14.10 -11.24 5.24
C LYS A 43 14.00 -12.58 5.97
N GLU A 44 15.05 -12.98 6.67
CA GLU A 44 15.12 -14.29 7.34
C GLU A 44 14.01 -14.47 8.38
N GLU A 45 13.68 -13.40 9.13
CA GLU A 45 12.61 -13.41 10.12
C GLU A 45 11.24 -13.62 9.45
N ILE A 46 10.96 -12.93 8.34
CA ILE A 46 9.69 -13.03 7.62
C ILE A 46 9.58 -14.37 6.89
N GLU A 47 10.66 -14.86 6.29
CA GLU A 47 10.71 -16.20 5.66
C GLU A 47 10.46 -17.32 6.67
N SER A 48 10.98 -17.21 7.90
CA SER A 48 10.71 -18.18 8.96
C SER A 48 9.22 -18.26 9.34
N ILE A 49 8.48 -17.15 9.22
CA ILE A 49 7.05 -17.04 9.55
C ILE A 49 6.16 -17.52 8.41
N LEU A 50 6.44 -17.08 7.18
CA LEU A 50 5.56 -17.31 6.03
C LEU A 50 5.97 -18.55 5.22
N LYS A 51 7.21 -19.03 5.34
CA LYS A 51 7.74 -20.19 4.64
C LYS A 51 7.45 -20.13 3.14
N ASP A 52 6.93 -21.20 2.56
CA ASP A 52 6.62 -21.34 1.13
C ASP A 52 5.23 -20.82 0.74
N GLU A 53 4.57 -20.05 1.62
CA GLU A 53 3.20 -19.59 1.37
C GLU A 53 3.09 -18.38 0.43
N VAL A 54 4.21 -17.73 0.17
CA VAL A 54 4.30 -16.48 -0.61
C VAL A 54 5.55 -16.47 -1.46
N LYS A 55 5.58 -15.63 -2.49
CA LYS A 55 6.81 -15.33 -3.22
C LYS A 55 7.53 -14.16 -2.54
N TYR A 56 8.83 -14.31 -2.30
CA TYR A 56 9.64 -13.25 -1.71
C TYR A 56 10.29 -12.40 -2.80
N ILE A 57 10.25 -11.08 -2.58
CA ILE A 57 10.86 -10.09 -3.45
C ILE A 57 11.82 -9.28 -2.57
N TYR A 58 13.10 -9.25 -2.94
CA TYR A 58 14.10 -8.62 -2.09
C TYR A 58 14.29 -7.14 -2.42
N GLN A 59 14.20 -6.29 -1.40
CA GLN A 59 14.52 -4.87 -1.45
C GLN A 59 15.83 -4.64 -0.69
N GLU A 60 16.93 -4.51 -1.41
CA GLU A 60 18.27 -4.33 -0.81
C GLU A 60 18.39 -3.01 -0.04
N GLN A 61 17.87 -1.93 -0.60
CA GLN A 61 17.89 -0.61 0.01
C GLN A 61 16.47 -0.13 0.31
N CYS A 62 16.19 0.22 1.56
CA CYS A 62 14.88 0.71 2.00
C CYS A 62 14.66 2.18 1.60
N LEU A 63 14.44 2.44 0.30
CA LEU A 63 14.23 3.77 -0.26
C LEU A 63 12.73 4.15 -0.40
N GLY A 64 11.88 3.63 0.47
CA GLY A 64 10.47 3.98 0.53
C GLY A 64 9.53 2.97 -0.11
N THR A 65 8.22 3.23 0.01
CA THR A 65 7.14 2.32 -0.41
C THR A 65 7.06 2.17 -1.93
N GLY A 66 7.27 3.24 -2.68
CA GLY A 66 7.36 3.18 -4.15
C GLY A 66 8.54 2.35 -4.62
N HIS A 67 9.72 2.49 -3.96
CA HIS A 67 10.89 1.68 -4.27
C HIS A 67 10.64 0.18 -3.99
N ALA A 68 9.90 -0.15 -2.93
CA ALA A 68 9.53 -1.53 -2.65
C ALA A 68 8.74 -2.16 -3.82
N ILE A 69 7.80 -1.42 -4.39
CA ILE A 69 7.01 -1.90 -5.52
C ILE A 69 7.83 -1.94 -6.82
N MET A 70 8.80 -1.04 -6.99
CA MET A 70 9.74 -1.12 -8.12
C MET A 70 10.53 -2.45 -8.13
N GLN A 71 10.87 -3.01 -6.95
CA GLN A 71 11.52 -4.33 -6.88
C GLN A 71 10.59 -5.45 -7.35
N ALA A 72 9.28 -5.23 -7.32
CA ALA A 72 8.28 -6.19 -7.78
C ALA A 72 7.99 -6.09 -9.29
N ILE A 73 8.59 -5.15 -10.02
CA ILE A 73 8.35 -4.98 -11.47
C ILE A 73 8.53 -6.29 -12.24
N PRO A 74 9.65 -7.05 -12.12
CA PRO A 74 9.82 -8.29 -12.85
C PRO A 74 8.74 -9.34 -12.56
N TYR A 75 8.22 -9.33 -11.32
CA TYR A 75 7.12 -10.21 -10.93
C TYR A 75 5.79 -9.75 -11.53
N LEU A 76 5.55 -8.45 -11.61
CA LEU A 76 4.31 -7.87 -12.14
C LEU A 76 4.25 -7.92 -13.68
N GLU A 77 5.38 -7.82 -14.38
CA GLU A 77 5.44 -7.90 -15.84
C GLU A 77 4.96 -9.25 -16.40
N GLU A 78 5.05 -10.31 -15.60
CA GLU A 78 4.52 -11.63 -15.93
C GLU A 78 3.01 -11.77 -15.69
N LYS A 79 2.35 -10.72 -15.18
CA LYS A 79 0.95 -10.74 -14.74
C LYS A 79 0.09 -9.78 -15.56
N SER A 80 -1.22 -10.00 -15.49
CA SER A 80 -2.22 -9.13 -16.11
C SER A 80 -3.36 -8.85 -15.15
N GLY A 81 -4.16 -7.86 -15.47
CA GLY A 81 -5.32 -7.48 -14.67
C GLY A 81 -4.97 -6.48 -13.57
N ARG A 82 -5.19 -6.85 -12.31
CA ARG A 82 -5.04 -5.93 -11.17
C ARG A 82 -4.10 -6.50 -10.11
N VAL A 83 -3.40 -5.60 -9.43
CA VAL A 83 -2.58 -5.90 -8.25
C VAL A 83 -3.14 -5.19 -7.04
N LEU A 84 -3.30 -5.93 -5.94
CA LEU A 84 -3.57 -5.38 -4.62
C LEU A 84 -2.23 -5.15 -3.91
N ILE A 85 -1.96 -3.91 -3.52
CA ILE A 85 -0.77 -3.53 -2.76
C ILE A 85 -1.22 -3.08 -1.39
N LEU A 86 -0.60 -3.61 -0.34
CA LEU A 86 -0.92 -3.23 1.02
C LEU A 86 0.32 -3.28 1.94
N ASN A 87 0.30 -2.45 2.96
CA ASN A 87 1.34 -2.46 3.98
C ASN A 87 1.25 -3.73 4.83
N GLY A 88 2.38 -4.37 5.10
CA GLY A 88 2.44 -5.58 5.92
C GLY A 88 2.11 -5.37 7.40
N ASN A 89 1.99 -4.12 7.87
CA ASN A 89 1.77 -3.75 9.27
C ASN A 89 0.32 -3.36 9.60
N ILE A 90 -0.67 -3.83 8.82
CA ILE A 90 -2.10 -3.57 9.02
C ILE A 90 -2.85 -4.85 9.46
N PRO A 91 -2.58 -5.39 10.65
CA PRO A 91 -3.02 -6.73 11.07
C PRO A 91 -4.54 -6.89 11.22
N LEU A 92 -5.28 -5.79 11.23
CA LEU A 92 -6.74 -5.78 11.40
C LEU A 92 -7.50 -5.67 10.07
N ILE A 93 -6.79 -5.66 8.94
CA ILE A 93 -7.46 -5.68 7.63
C ILE A 93 -8.29 -6.95 7.48
N THR A 94 -9.55 -6.79 7.10
CA THR A 94 -10.47 -7.91 6.91
C THR A 94 -10.57 -8.32 5.44
N GLU A 95 -10.97 -9.57 5.19
CA GLU A 95 -11.26 -10.06 3.85
C GLU A 95 -12.36 -9.24 3.16
N GLN A 96 -13.39 -8.82 3.90
CA GLN A 96 -14.48 -7.98 3.38
C GLN A 96 -13.99 -6.60 2.92
N THR A 97 -13.06 -5.99 3.66
CA THR A 97 -12.46 -4.71 3.26
C THR A 97 -11.63 -4.87 1.99
N ILE A 98 -10.88 -5.97 1.88
CA ILE A 98 -10.10 -6.29 0.68
C ILE A 98 -11.03 -6.51 -0.52
N GLN A 99 -12.10 -7.29 -0.36
CA GLN A 99 -13.08 -7.49 -1.41
C GLN A 99 -13.73 -6.18 -1.86
N LYS A 100 -14.14 -5.31 -0.93
CA LYS A 100 -14.73 -4.01 -1.26
C LYS A 100 -13.83 -3.16 -2.18
N ILE A 101 -12.54 -3.08 -1.91
CA ILE A 101 -11.62 -2.28 -2.73
C ILE A 101 -11.41 -2.91 -4.12
N VAL A 102 -11.29 -4.22 -4.20
CA VAL A 102 -11.14 -4.96 -5.46
C VAL A 102 -12.40 -4.83 -6.31
N ASP A 103 -13.57 -5.10 -5.72
CA ASP A 103 -14.87 -5.04 -6.42
C ASP A 103 -15.13 -3.63 -6.96
N LYS A 104 -14.89 -2.59 -6.15
CA LYS A 104 -15.03 -1.21 -6.62
C LYS A 104 -14.09 -0.91 -7.77
N SER A 105 -12.82 -1.30 -7.65
CA SER A 105 -11.82 -1.10 -8.69
C SER A 105 -12.24 -1.73 -10.03
N ILE A 106 -12.83 -2.92 -9.98
CA ILE A 106 -13.33 -3.63 -11.15
C ILE A 106 -14.61 -2.98 -11.69
N LYS A 107 -15.60 -2.78 -10.83
CA LYS A 107 -16.93 -2.26 -11.20
C LYS A 107 -16.85 -0.88 -11.84
N GLU A 108 -16.03 0.01 -11.28
CA GLU A 108 -15.87 1.39 -11.74
C GLU A 108 -14.80 1.52 -12.82
N ASP A 109 -14.12 0.44 -13.16
CA ASP A 109 -12.96 0.39 -14.05
C ASP A 109 -11.88 1.43 -13.73
N GLU A 110 -11.62 1.62 -12.42
CA GLU A 110 -10.60 2.54 -11.92
C GLU A 110 -9.20 1.98 -12.20
N VAL A 111 -8.24 2.84 -12.58
CA VAL A 111 -6.84 2.43 -12.75
C VAL A 111 -6.13 2.34 -11.40
N ALA A 112 -6.61 3.11 -10.43
CA ALA A 112 -6.18 3.07 -9.04
C ALA A 112 -7.37 3.27 -8.11
N THR A 113 -7.54 2.39 -7.15
CA THR A 113 -8.50 2.52 -6.04
C THR A 113 -7.75 2.48 -4.73
N ILE A 114 -8.01 3.44 -3.84
CA ILE A 114 -7.30 3.60 -2.57
C ILE A 114 -8.25 3.34 -1.41
N LEU A 115 -7.79 2.65 -0.39
CA LEU A 115 -8.51 2.56 0.89
C LEU A 115 -8.21 3.80 1.73
N THR A 116 -9.24 4.50 2.17
CA THR A 116 -9.13 5.70 3.01
C THR A 116 -9.94 5.54 4.29
N GLY A 117 -9.62 6.31 5.30
CA GLY A 117 -10.37 6.36 6.56
C GLY A 117 -10.42 7.79 7.09
N ILE A 118 -11.42 8.11 7.91
CA ILE A 118 -11.48 9.38 8.65
C ILE A 118 -11.11 9.11 10.09
N ILE A 119 -10.09 9.82 10.59
CA ILE A 119 -9.63 9.69 11.97
C ILE A 119 -9.46 11.06 12.61
N SER A 120 -9.77 11.16 13.91
CA SER A 120 -9.70 12.41 14.67
C SER A 120 -8.26 12.90 14.88
N GLU A 121 -7.30 12.00 14.96
CA GLU A 121 -5.88 12.31 15.15
C GLU A 121 -5.05 11.76 13.97
N PRO A 122 -5.02 12.47 12.83
CA PRO A 122 -4.42 11.99 11.59
C PRO A 122 -2.90 12.04 11.55
N LYS A 123 -2.25 12.47 12.64
CA LYS A 123 -0.79 12.58 12.74
C LYS A 123 -0.10 11.26 12.41
N GLY A 124 0.90 11.30 11.55
CA GLY A 124 1.67 10.11 11.13
C GLY A 124 1.11 9.39 9.90
N TYR A 125 -0.02 9.85 9.35
CA TYR A 125 -0.61 9.30 8.13
C TYR A 125 -0.49 10.26 6.95
N GLY A 126 -0.43 9.73 5.74
CA GLY A 126 -0.62 10.52 4.53
C GLY A 126 -2.06 11.06 4.44
N ARG A 127 -2.22 12.28 3.96
CA ARG A 127 -3.54 12.93 3.79
C ARG A 127 -4.07 12.76 2.40
N VAL A 128 -5.35 12.45 2.32
CA VAL A 128 -6.06 12.32 1.04
C VAL A 128 -6.59 13.68 0.61
N ILE A 129 -6.10 14.17 -0.51
CA ILE A 129 -6.54 15.44 -1.09
C ILE A 129 -7.60 15.15 -2.14
N ARG A 130 -8.76 15.78 -2.00
CA ARG A 130 -9.85 15.68 -2.98
C ARG A 130 -9.99 16.97 -3.78
N LYS A 131 -10.29 16.80 -5.08
CA LYS A 131 -10.76 17.85 -5.97
C LYS A 131 -12.10 17.41 -6.56
N GLU A 132 -13.11 18.21 -6.47
CA GLU A 132 -14.46 17.89 -6.96
C GLU A 132 -14.96 16.50 -6.48
N ASN A 133 -14.75 16.21 -5.20
CA ASN A 133 -15.05 14.92 -4.54
C ASN A 133 -14.26 13.69 -5.04
N LYS A 134 -13.37 13.86 -6.01
CA LYS A 134 -12.47 12.80 -6.47
C LYS A 134 -11.16 12.84 -5.72
N ILE A 135 -10.57 11.69 -5.44
CA ILE A 135 -9.22 11.62 -4.89
C ILE A 135 -8.26 12.16 -5.96
N TYR A 136 -7.52 13.22 -5.63
CA TYR A 136 -6.57 13.84 -6.53
C TYR A 136 -5.13 13.38 -6.26
N GLU A 137 -4.72 13.42 -5.00
CA GLU A 137 -3.40 12.99 -4.55
C GLU A 137 -3.44 12.54 -3.10
N VAL A 138 -2.40 11.86 -2.68
CA VAL A 138 -2.11 11.56 -1.28
C VAL A 138 -0.77 12.18 -0.94
N ILE A 139 -0.73 13.03 0.07
CA ILE A 139 0.48 13.71 0.52
C ILE A 139 0.96 13.06 1.81
N GLU A 140 2.20 12.63 1.84
CA GLU A 140 2.80 12.05 3.04
C GLU A 140 2.93 13.08 4.17
N GLU A 141 2.89 12.64 5.42
CA GLU A 141 2.95 13.52 6.61
C GLU A 141 4.13 14.50 6.56
N THR A 142 5.28 14.07 6.06
CA THR A 142 6.51 14.86 5.98
C THR A 142 6.46 16.01 4.97
N ASP A 143 5.58 15.90 3.98
CA ASP A 143 5.48 16.83 2.87
C ASP A 143 4.21 17.70 2.96
N LEU A 144 3.46 17.61 4.09
CA LEU A 144 2.25 18.40 4.33
C LEU A 144 2.54 19.87 4.59
N GLU A 145 1.81 20.73 3.91
CA GLU A 145 1.68 22.14 4.30
C GLU A 145 0.82 22.29 5.57
N GLU A 146 0.97 23.39 6.30
CA GLU A 146 0.27 23.62 7.57
C GLU A 146 -1.25 23.52 7.42
N VAL A 147 -1.80 24.08 6.33
CA VAL A 147 -3.24 24.05 6.04
C VAL A 147 -3.78 22.64 5.77
N GLN A 148 -2.92 21.71 5.34
CA GLN A 148 -3.28 20.32 5.00
C GLN A 148 -3.29 19.40 6.22
N LYS A 149 -2.60 19.79 7.30
CA LYS A 149 -2.53 19.00 8.55
C LYS A 149 -3.90 18.79 9.21
N GLY A 150 -4.84 19.71 8.97
CA GLY A 150 -6.22 19.61 9.46
C GLY A 150 -7.12 18.64 8.69
N ILE A 151 -6.64 18.05 7.59
CA ILE A 151 -7.40 17.07 6.82
C ILE A 151 -7.49 15.77 7.63
N LEU A 152 -8.70 15.29 7.86
CA LEU A 152 -8.97 14.08 8.66
C LEU A 152 -9.01 12.80 7.82
N GLU A 153 -9.19 12.90 6.50
CA GLU A 153 -9.16 11.73 5.62
C GLU A 153 -7.71 11.31 5.36
N VAL A 154 -7.42 10.08 5.72
CA VAL A 154 -6.07 9.52 5.67
C VAL A 154 -5.98 8.32 4.74
N ASN A 155 -4.77 8.09 4.25
CA ASN A 155 -4.40 6.92 3.50
C ASN A 155 -4.25 5.70 4.43
N ALA A 156 -5.02 4.64 4.17
CA ALA A 156 -4.94 3.41 4.94
C ALA A 156 -3.83 2.45 4.48
N GLY A 157 -3.08 2.81 3.43
CA GLY A 157 -1.97 2.01 2.92
C GLY A 157 -2.39 0.75 2.17
N VAL A 158 -3.58 0.77 1.55
CA VAL A 158 -4.10 -0.32 0.70
C VAL A 158 -4.54 0.26 -0.63
N TYR A 159 -4.10 -0.37 -1.72
CA TYR A 159 -4.32 0.11 -3.08
C TYR A 159 -4.64 -1.05 -4.00
N CYS A 160 -5.53 -0.83 -4.96
CA CYS A 160 -5.77 -1.74 -6.08
C CYS A 160 -5.47 -1.00 -7.38
N PHE A 161 -4.48 -1.48 -8.14
CA PHE A 161 -4.07 -0.86 -9.40
C PHE A 161 -4.31 -1.80 -10.59
N LYS A 162 -4.58 -1.23 -11.75
CA LYS A 162 -4.34 -1.94 -13.02
C LYS A 162 -2.83 -2.08 -13.23
N ILE A 163 -2.37 -3.29 -13.51
CA ILE A 163 -0.93 -3.61 -13.58
C ILE A 163 -0.23 -2.81 -14.66
N ASN A 164 -0.78 -2.76 -15.87
CA ASN A 164 -0.13 -2.09 -17.00
C ASN A 164 0.10 -0.59 -16.74
N GLU A 165 -0.94 0.08 -16.24
CA GLU A 165 -0.89 1.52 -15.94
C GLU A 165 0.03 1.81 -14.75
N LEU A 166 0.09 0.91 -13.77
CA LEU A 166 1.04 1.02 -12.66
C LEU A 166 2.48 0.89 -13.16
N LEU A 167 2.79 -0.12 -13.96
CA LEU A 167 4.14 -0.36 -14.50
C LEU A 167 4.64 0.83 -15.33
N GLU A 168 3.76 1.44 -16.15
CA GLU A 168 4.10 2.62 -16.96
C GLU A 168 4.54 3.82 -16.09
N ILE A 169 3.99 3.94 -14.89
CA ILE A 169 4.24 5.08 -13.99
C ILE A 169 5.38 4.80 -13.01
N LEU A 170 5.55 3.58 -12.53
CA LEU A 170 6.58 3.23 -11.54
C LEU A 170 7.99 3.65 -11.96
N GLY A 171 8.34 3.47 -13.24
CA GLY A 171 9.64 3.87 -13.76
C GLY A 171 9.88 5.39 -13.83
N LYS A 172 8.84 6.19 -13.59
CA LYS A 172 8.88 7.67 -13.64
C LYS A 172 8.78 8.31 -12.26
N LEU A 173 8.66 7.52 -11.19
CA LEU A 173 8.62 8.04 -9.83
C LEU A 173 9.89 8.81 -9.53
N GLN A 174 9.73 9.94 -8.85
CA GLN A 174 10.82 10.79 -8.40
C GLN A 174 11.03 10.62 -6.89
N LYS A 175 12.24 10.90 -6.44
CA LYS A 175 12.51 10.98 -5.00
C LYS A 175 11.86 12.21 -4.40
N SER A 176 11.26 12.04 -3.23
CA SER A 176 10.81 13.15 -2.40
C SER A 176 11.98 13.97 -1.87
N SER A 177 11.68 15.06 -1.17
CA SER A 177 12.66 15.88 -0.44
C SER A 177 13.47 15.05 0.58
N MET A 178 12.91 13.96 1.09
CA MET A 178 13.55 13.00 1.99
C MET A 178 14.39 11.94 1.28
N GLY A 179 14.50 11.97 -0.05
CA GLY A 179 15.22 10.99 -0.85
C GLY A 179 14.50 9.63 -0.99
N LEU A 180 13.22 9.57 -0.67
CA LEU A 180 12.39 8.35 -0.70
C LEU A 180 11.44 8.37 -1.91
N TYR A 181 11.10 7.19 -2.42
CA TYR A 181 10.05 7.01 -3.41
C TYR A 181 8.75 6.59 -2.72
N TYR A 182 7.68 7.32 -2.91
CA TYR A 182 6.37 7.02 -2.33
C TYR A 182 5.42 6.42 -3.36
N ILE A 183 4.75 5.33 -2.99
CA ILE A 183 3.71 4.74 -3.84
C ILE A 183 2.51 5.69 -3.98
N THR A 184 2.31 6.57 -3.02
CA THR A 184 1.25 7.58 -3.02
C THR A 184 1.37 8.58 -4.16
N ASP A 185 2.59 8.87 -4.64
CA ASP A 185 2.83 9.77 -5.78
C ASP A 185 2.23 9.23 -7.09
N VAL A 186 2.10 7.91 -7.21
CA VAL A 186 1.46 7.26 -8.37
C VAL A 186 0.05 7.79 -8.58
N ILE A 187 -0.70 8.08 -7.51
CA ILE A 187 -2.07 8.56 -7.58
C ILE A 187 -2.15 9.92 -8.29
N LYS A 188 -1.29 10.85 -7.88
CA LYS A 188 -1.18 12.18 -8.50
C LYS A 188 -0.77 12.07 -9.96
N MET A 189 0.21 11.22 -10.26
CA MET A 189 0.70 11.01 -11.62
C MET A 189 -0.40 10.42 -12.53
N MET A 190 -1.20 9.46 -12.04
CA MET A 190 -2.34 8.91 -12.77
C MET A 190 -3.40 9.98 -13.04
N ASN A 191 -3.77 10.77 -12.03
CA ASN A 191 -4.73 11.86 -12.19
C ASN A 191 -4.25 12.93 -13.17
N THR A 192 -2.96 13.28 -13.15
CA THR A 192 -2.39 14.26 -14.09
C THR A 192 -2.46 13.79 -15.54
N LYS A 193 -2.45 12.48 -15.78
CA LYS A 193 -2.67 11.86 -17.08
C LYS A 193 -4.16 11.72 -17.45
N GLY A 194 -5.07 12.17 -16.60
CA GLY A 194 -6.51 12.03 -16.82
C GLY A 194 -7.04 10.61 -16.62
N LEU A 195 -6.28 9.73 -15.96
CA LEU A 195 -6.71 8.37 -15.67
C LEU A 195 -7.70 8.36 -14.51
N LYS A 196 -8.67 7.45 -14.54
CA LYS A 196 -9.72 7.36 -13.52
C LYS A 196 -9.19 6.73 -12.24
N THR A 197 -9.16 7.50 -11.16
CA THR A 197 -8.84 7.03 -9.82
C THR A 197 -10.05 7.13 -8.88
N GLY A 198 -10.08 6.31 -7.85
CA GLY A 198 -11.15 6.33 -6.86
C GLY A 198 -10.69 5.86 -5.48
N GLY A 199 -11.65 5.75 -4.56
CA GLY A 199 -11.34 5.29 -3.21
C GLY A 199 -12.53 4.65 -2.51
N VAL A 200 -12.22 3.82 -1.54
CA VAL A 200 -13.16 3.22 -0.59
C VAL A 200 -12.89 3.82 0.78
N LEU A 201 -13.87 4.54 1.32
CA LEU A 201 -13.84 5.02 2.69
C LEU A 201 -14.27 3.89 3.61
N VAL A 202 -13.45 3.63 4.64
CA VAL A 202 -13.82 2.74 5.76
C VAL A 202 -14.03 3.54 7.03
N GLU A 203 -14.97 3.08 7.84
CA GLU A 203 -15.31 3.62 9.15
C GLU A 203 -14.36 3.08 10.23
#